data_10157014377bc4cb06dd59381727e3cc
#
_entry.id   10157014377bc4cb06dd59381727e3cc
#
_cell.length_a   1.000
_cell.length_b   1.000
_cell.length_c   1.000
_cell.angle_alpha   90.00
_cell.angle_beta   90.00
_cell.angle_gamma   90.00
#
_symmetry.space_group_name_H-M   'P 1'
#
loop_
_entity.id
_entity.type
_entity.pdbx_description
1 polymer ?
#
loop_
_entity_poly.entity_id
_entity_poly.type
_entity_poly.pdbx_seq_one_letter_code
_entity_poly.pdbx_strand_id
1 'polypeptide(L)'
;MEQTLAIIKPDAVQRNLAGTILARLEAEGFVVLGLKMVYLSKQDAERFYAVHRERPFFESLTSYMASGPAIPLLLERDNAIQALRDLMGATNPAQAAAGTIRQEFGLDVEKNAMHGSDSPASAAQEIPFFFNHLEFRERP
;
A
#
# COMPACT_ATOMS: atom_id res chain seq x y z
N MET A 1 7.82 -4.79 -17.96
CA MET A 1 7.25 -5.03 -16.61
C MET A 1 7.16 -3.72 -15.86
N GLU A 2 6.10 -3.53 -15.12
CA GLU A 2 5.86 -2.31 -14.36
C GLU A 2 6.02 -2.57 -12.87
N GLN A 3 6.58 -1.62 -12.14
CA GLN A 3 6.72 -1.67 -10.69
C GLN A 3 5.71 -0.72 -10.03
N THR A 4 5.26 -1.10 -8.85
CA THR A 4 4.38 -0.27 -8.03
C THR A 4 4.72 -0.45 -6.57
N LEU A 5 4.32 0.53 -5.74
CA LEU A 5 4.44 0.43 -4.30
C LEU A 5 3.07 0.09 -3.69
N ALA A 6 3.06 -0.92 -2.86
CA ALA A 6 1.92 -1.21 -1.98
C ALA A 6 2.34 -1.03 -0.53
N ILE A 7 1.39 -0.71 0.32
CA ILE A 7 1.60 -0.72 1.77
C ILE A 7 0.43 -1.47 2.40
N ILE A 8 0.74 -2.49 3.19
CA ILE A 8 -0.27 -3.09 4.07
C ILE A 8 -0.33 -2.18 5.29
N LYS A 9 -1.49 -1.56 5.50
CA LYS A 9 -1.69 -0.53 6.51
C LYS A 9 -1.80 -1.10 7.92
N PRO A 10 -1.61 -0.27 8.96
CA PRO A 10 -1.66 -0.73 10.34
C PRO A 10 -2.94 -1.48 10.72
N ASP A 11 -4.10 -1.11 10.18
CA ASP A 11 -5.36 -1.81 10.48
C ASP A 11 -5.32 -3.28 10.07
N ALA A 12 -4.75 -3.57 8.91
CA ALA A 12 -4.63 -4.95 8.43
C ALA A 12 -3.52 -5.72 9.14
N VAL A 13 -2.39 -5.07 9.41
CA VAL A 13 -1.30 -5.72 10.18
C VAL A 13 -1.78 -6.12 11.56
N GLN A 14 -2.49 -5.23 12.25
CA GLN A 14 -2.99 -5.49 13.60
C GLN A 14 -3.99 -6.63 13.66
N ARG A 15 -4.74 -6.86 12.58
CA ARG A 15 -5.72 -7.95 12.50
C ARG A 15 -5.13 -9.24 11.93
N ASN A 16 -3.80 -9.31 11.79
CA ASN A 16 -3.10 -10.49 11.27
C ASN A 16 -3.51 -10.86 9.84
N LEU A 17 -3.77 -9.84 9.00
CA LEU A 17 -4.15 -10.03 7.60
C LEU A 17 -2.99 -9.89 6.63
N ALA A 18 -1.78 -9.60 7.12
CA ALA A 18 -0.62 -9.38 6.25
C ALA A 18 -0.34 -10.58 5.35
N GLY A 19 -0.32 -11.79 5.90
CA GLY A 19 -0.09 -13.00 5.13
C GLY A 19 -1.19 -13.29 4.11
N THR A 20 -2.44 -13.05 4.49
CA THR A 20 -3.58 -13.23 3.59
C THR A 20 -3.51 -12.28 2.40
N ILE A 21 -3.20 -11.01 2.66
CA ILE A 21 -3.07 -10.00 1.59
C ILE A 21 -1.88 -10.35 0.68
N LEU A 22 -0.74 -10.72 1.26
CA LEU A 22 0.44 -11.11 0.49
C LEU A 22 0.13 -12.31 -0.42
N ALA A 23 -0.57 -13.31 0.09
CA ALA A 23 -0.97 -14.47 -0.71
C ALA A 23 -1.88 -14.06 -1.88
N ARG A 24 -2.80 -13.12 -1.66
CA ARG A 24 -3.67 -12.58 -2.72
C ARG A 24 -2.87 -11.89 -3.81
N LEU A 25 -1.86 -11.11 -3.43
CA LEU A 25 -0.99 -10.44 -4.39
C LEU A 25 -0.22 -11.44 -5.25
N GLU A 26 0.38 -12.45 -4.63
CA GLU A 26 1.11 -13.47 -5.37
C GLU A 26 0.20 -14.29 -6.29
N ALA A 27 -1.02 -14.61 -5.85
CA ALA A 27 -1.99 -15.32 -6.66
C ALA A 27 -2.43 -14.53 -7.89
N GLU A 28 -2.40 -13.20 -7.83
CA GLU A 28 -2.70 -12.32 -8.96
C GLU A 28 -1.49 -12.05 -9.86
N GLY A 29 -0.41 -12.77 -9.66
CA GLY A 29 0.77 -12.70 -10.52
C GLY A 29 1.76 -11.60 -10.17
N PHE A 30 1.61 -10.94 -9.03
CA PHE A 30 2.62 -9.98 -8.57
C PHE A 30 3.84 -10.73 -8.06
N VAL A 31 5.01 -10.26 -8.46
CA VAL A 31 6.28 -10.70 -7.91
C VAL A 31 6.70 -9.71 -6.83
N VAL A 32 6.97 -10.20 -5.63
CA VAL A 32 7.44 -9.37 -4.53
C VAL A 32 8.95 -9.20 -4.69
N LEU A 33 9.38 -7.97 -4.99
CA LEU A 33 10.81 -7.64 -5.12
C LEU A 33 11.39 -7.16 -3.81
N GLY A 34 10.59 -6.48 -2.99
CA GLY A 34 11.02 -5.99 -1.69
C GLY A 34 9.86 -6.00 -0.71
N LEU A 35 10.18 -6.23 0.55
CA LEU A 35 9.20 -6.30 1.62
C LEU A 35 9.89 -5.99 2.94
N LYS A 36 9.29 -5.12 3.76
CA LYS A 36 9.78 -4.89 5.13
C LYS A 36 8.67 -4.35 6.01
N MET A 37 8.83 -4.51 7.31
CA MET A 37 7.92 -3.89 8.28
C MET A 37 8.57 -2.61 8.81
N VAL A 38 7.80 -1.53 8.82
CA VAL A 38 8.27 -0.22 9.28
C VAL A 38 7.32 0.36 10.31
N TYR A 39 7.86 1.27 11.13
CA TYR A 39 7.11 2.08 12.07
C TYR A 39 7.33 3.54 11.68
N LEU A 40 6.35 4.14 11.03
CA LEU A 40 6.47 5.52 10.61
C LEU A 40 6.30 6.46 11.79
N SER A 41 7.16 7.48 11.88
CA SER A 41 6.88 8.62 12.73
C SER A 41 5.78 9.47 12.10
N LYS A 42 5.17 10.37 12.88
CA LYS A 42 4.21 11.34 12.32
C LYS A 42 4.84 12.14 11.18
N GLN A 43 6.09 12.55 11.36
CA GLN A 43 6.83 13.30 10.36
C GLN A 43 7.09 12.49 9.09
N ASP A 44 7.42 11.21 9.21
CA ASP A 44 7.58 10.31 8.05
C ASP A 44 6.28 10.20 7.28
N ALA A 45 5.17 10.00 7.97
CA ALA A 45 3.85 9.90 7.34
C ALA A 45 3.48 11.21 6.62
N GLU A 46 3.77 12.35 7.23
CA GLU A 46 3.54 13.65 6.61
C GLU A 46 4.35 13.84 5.34
N ARG A 47 5.58 13.37 5.31
CA ARG A 47 6.42 13.42 4.11
C ARG A 47 5.88 12.50 3.01
N PHE A 48 5.48 11.31 3.37
CA PHE A 48 4.96 10.36 2.39
C PHE A 48 3.67 10.86 1.74
N TYR A 49 2.78 11.43 2.54
CA TYR A 49 1.49 11.95 2.07
C TYR A 49 1.51 13.45 1.77
N ALA A 50 2.69 14.04 1.52
CA ALA A 50 2.84 15.48 1.34
C ALA A 50 1.95 16.05 0.21
N VAL A 51 1.65 15.25 -0.82
CA VAL A 51 0.75 15.62 -1.91
C VAL A 51 -0.68 15.92 -1.41
N HIS A 52 -1.06 15.40 -0.25
CA HIS A 52 -2.38 15.60 0.37
C HIS A 52 -2.36 16.64 1.49
N ARG A 53 -1.27 17.41 1.63
CA ARG A 53 -1.08 18.35 2.75
C ARG A 53 -2.24 19.31 2.97
N GLU A 54 -2.88 19.75 1.90
CA GLU A 54 -4.00 20.71 1.96
C GLU A 54 -5.37 20.03 2.14
N ARG A 55 -5.40 18.70 2.20
CA ARG A 55 -6.66 17.97 2.31
C ARG A 55 -7.13 17.88 3.78
N PRO A 56 -8.45 17.94 4.00
CA PRO A 56 -8.99 17.85 5.38
C PRO A 56 -8.62 16.57 6.11
N PHE A 57 -8.42 15.47 5.39
CA PHE A 57 -8.09 14.17 5.98
C PHE A 57 -6.61 14.00 6.32
N PHE A 58 -5.74 14.96 5.95
CA PHE A 58 -4.28 14.80 6.08
C PHE A 58 -3.85 14.50 7.52
N GLU A 59 -4.35 15.28 8.48
CA GLU A 59 -3.98 15.10 9.89
C GLU A 59 -4.39 13.74 10.42
N SER A 60 -5.61 13.31 10.15
CA SER A 60 -6.12 12.00 10.58
C SER A 60 -5.35 10.86 9.94
N LEU A 61 -5.11 10.94 8.63
CA LEU A 61 -4.40 9.92 7.89
C LEU A 61 -2.96 9.75 8.38
N THR A 62 -2.24 10.84 8.58
CA THR A 62 -0.84 10.78 9.01
C THR A 62 -0.71 10.31 10.44
N SER A 63 -1.62 10.70 11.32
CA SER A 63 -1.67 10.18 12.68
C SER A 63 -1.96 8.68 12.69
N TYR A 64 -2.91 8.23 11.89
CA TYR A 64 -3.24 6.82 11.78
C TYR A 64 -2.06 6.00 11.24
N MET A 65 -1.42 6.45 10.16
CA MET A 65 -0.28 5.72 9.57
C MET A 65 0.92 5.64 10.53
N ALA A 66 1.04 6.56 11.47
CA ALA A 66 2.08 6.56 12.49
C ALA A 66 1.67 5.78 13.75
N SER A 67 0.48 5.19 13.78
CA SER A 67 -0.07 4.57 15.00
C SER A 67 0.37 3.12 15.22
N GLY A 68 1.00 2.49 14.24
CA GLY A 68 1.41 1.09 14.34
C GLY A 68 2.22 0.66 13.13
N PRO A 69 2.60 -0.63 13.07
CA PRO A 69 3.44 -1.14 11.99
C PRO A 69 2.71 -1.14 10.65
N ALA A 70 3.45 -0.87 9.60
CA ALA A 70 3.00 -0.97 8.21
C ALA A 70 4.01 -1.78 7.42
N ILE A 71 3.57 -2.41 6.33
CA ILE A 71 4.43 -3.26 5.50
C ILE A 71 4.45 -2.71 4.08
N PRO A 72 5.46 -1.90 3.71
CA PRO A 72 5.65 -1.54 2.31
C PRO A 72 6.16 -2.72 1.49
N LEU A 73 5.68 -2.79 0.25
CA LEU A 73 6.01 -3.84 -0.71
C LEU A 73 6.39 -3.19 -2.05
N LEU A 74 7.52 -3.62 -2.60
CA LEU A 74 7.86 -3.31 -3.99
C LEU A 74 7.40 -4.49 -4.84
N LEU A 75 6.44 -4.23 -5.72
CA LEU A 75 5.78 -5.25 -6.53
C LEU A 75 6.06 -5.03 -8.01
N GLU A 76 6.10 -6.11 -8.78
CA GLU A 76 6.27 -6.06 -10.22
C GLU A 76 5.35 -7.05 -10.92
N ARG A 77 4.72 -6.62 -12.00
CA ARG A 77 4.02 -7.45 -13.00
C ARG A 77 3.69 -6.58 -14.21
N ASP A 78 3.16 -7.18 -15.25
CA ASP A 78 2.61 -6.39 -16.35
C ASP A 78 1.42 -5.58 -15.84
N ASN A 79 1.38 -4.29 -16.21
CA ASN A 79 0.31 -3.38 -15.83
C ASN A 79 0.09 -3.33 -14.31
N ALA A 80 1.18 -3.31 -13.53
CA ALA A 80 1.14 -3.47 -12.08
C ALA A 80 0.28 -2.44 -11.36
N ILE A 81 0.36 -1.18 -11.76
CA ILE A 81 -0.37 -0.10 -11.07
C ILE A 81 -1.87 -0.30 -11.19
N GLN A 82 -2.37 -0.50 -12.41
CA GLN A 82 -3.80 -0.70 -12.61
C GLN A 82 -4.28 -2.05 -12.04
N ALA A 83 -3.49 -3.11 -12.21
CA ALA A 83 -3.84 -4.42 -11.67
C ALA A 83 -3.96 -4.40 -10.15
N LEU A 84 -3.06 -3.67 -9.47
CA LEU A 84 -3.13 -3.53 -8.02
C LEU A 84 -4.36 -2.76 -7.60
N ARG A 85 -4.66 -1.66 -8.27
CA ARG A 85 -5.84 -0.85 -7.98
C ARG A 85 -7.13 -1.64 -8.18
N ASP A 86 -7.20 -2.45 -9.23
CA ASP A 86 -8.36 -3.32 -9.47
C ASP A 86 -8.52 -4.38 -8.37
N LEU A 87 -7.41 -4.97 -7.93
CA LEU A 87 -7.43 -5.96 -6.85
C LEU A 87 -7.80 -5.34 -5.50
N MET A 88 -7.32 -4.11 -5.23
CA MET A 88 -7.64 -3.40 -3.99
C MET A 88 -9.11 -2.98 -3.93
N GLY A 89 -9.66 -2.54 -5.03
CA GLY A 89 -11.02 -2.01 -5.09
C GLY A 89 -11.11 -0.53 -4.71
N ALA A 90 -12.33 -0.02 -4.66
CA ALA A 90 -12.59 1.39 -4.35
C ALA A 90 -12.03 1.78 -2.98
N THR A 91 -11.61 3.05 -2.86
CA THR A 91 -11.04 3.60 -1.63
C THR A 91 -11.96 3.42 -0.43
N ASN A 92 -13.26 3.62 -0.63
CA ASN A 92 -14.25 3.34 0.40
C ASN A 92 -14.67 1.87 0.32
N PRO A 93 -14.39 1.04 1.35
CA PRO A 93 -14.74 -0.38 1.33
C PRO A 93 -16.22 -0.65 1.10
N ALA A 94 -17.09 0.25 1.55
CA ALA A 94 -18.54 0.10 1.37
C ALA A 94 -18.96 0.20 -0.11
N GLN A 95 -18.12 0.79 -0.94
CA GLN A 95 -18.35 0.96 -2.38
C GLN A 95 -17.49 0.04 -3.23
N ALA A 96 -16.63 -0.78 -2.60
CA ALA A 96 -15.72 -1.67 -3.31
C ALA A 96 -16.46 -2.92 -3.80
N ALA A 97 -16.11 -3.35 -5.01
CA ALA A 97 -16.72 -4.54 -5.60
C ALA A 97 -16.39 -5.80 -4.80
N ALA A 98 -17.31 -6.77 -4.84
CA ALA A 98 -17.11 -8.05 -4.18
C ALA A 98 -15.83 -8.72 -4.66
N GLY A 99 -15.08 -9.34 -3.75
CA GLY A 99 -13.83 -10.02 -4.05
C GLY A 99 -12.60 -9.15 -4.03
N THR A 100 -12.75 -7.83 -3.90
CA THR A 100 -11.61 -6.93 -3.74
C THR A 100 -11.08 -6.97 -2.31
N ILE A 101 -9.81 -6.61 -2.14
CA ILE A 101 -9.17 -6.61 -0.81
C ILE A 101 -9.89 -5.65 0.14
N ARG A 102 -10.24 -4.46 -0.32
CA ARG A 102 -10.90 -3.47 0.53
C ARG A 102 -12.32 -3.87 0.89
N GLN A 103 -13.05 -4.50 -0.03
CA GLN A 103 -14.38 -5.00 0.27
C GLN A 103 -14.33 -6.08 1.36
N GLU A 104 -13.36 -6.97 1.30
CA GLU A 104 -13.24 -8.07 2.27
C GLU A 104 -12.63 -7.64 3.60
N PHE A 105 -11.64 -6.75 3.58
CA PHE A 105 -10.81 -6.47 4.75
C PHE A 105 -10.79 -5.01 5.20
N GLY A 106 -11.28 -4.08 4.39
CA GLY A 106 -11.32 -2.68 4.76
C GLY A 106 -12.39 -2.39 5.81
N LEU A 107 -12.12 -1.42 6.69
CA LEU A 107 -13.04 -1.01 7.75
C LEU A 107 -13.78 0.28 7.39
N ASP A 108 -13.05 1.28 6.89
CA ASP A 108 -13.61 2.57 6.47
C ASP A 108 -12.69 3.19 5.41
N VAL A 109 -12.98 4.43 5.03
CA VAL A 109 -12.24 5.11 3.94
C VAL A 109 -10.77 5.37 4.28
N GLU A 110 -10.40 5.42 5.57
CA GLU A 110 -9.02 5.59 6.02
C GLU A 110 -8.37 4.26 6.36
N LYS A 111 -9.06 3.44 7.16
CA LYS A 111 -8.60 2.11 7.58
C LYS A 111 -9.07 1.09 6.56
N ASN A 112 -8.51 1.15 5.36
CA ASN A 112 -8.97 0.40 4.21
C ASN A 112 -8.00 -0.68 3.72
N ALA A 113 -7.22 -1.23 4.63
CA ALA A 113 -6.34 -2.37 4.50
C ALA A 113 -5.02 -2.10 3.81
N MET A 114 -5.00 -1.43 2.68
CA MET A 114 -3.74 -1.20 1.96
C MET A 114 -3.76 0.04 1.09
N HIS A 115 -2.55 0.48 0.74
CA HIS A 115 -2.27 1.56 -0.20
C HIS A 115 -1.63 0.97 -1.46
N GLY A 116 -1.90 1.56 -2.60
CA GLY A 116 -1.20 1.29 -3.86
C GLY A 116 -0.94 2.60 -4.58
N SER A 117 0.19 2.69 -5.27
CA SER A 117 0.50 3.87 -6.09
C SER A 117 -0.60 4.08 -7.13
N ASP A 118 -0.93 5.33 -7.41
CA ASP A 118 -2.04 5.66 -8.31
C ASP A 118 -1.61 6.01 -9.74
N SER A 119 -0.31 6.13 -9.98
CA SER A 119 0.24 6.45 -11.30
C SER A 119 1.72 6.06 -11.38
N PRO A 120 2.29 5.96 -12.60
CA PRO A 120 3.74 5.78 -12.73
C PRO A 120 4.55 6.87 -12.03
N ALA A 121 4.07 8.11 -12.04
CA ALA A 121 4.75 9.22 -11.38
C ALA A 121 4.76 9.05 -9.86
N SER A 122 3.62 8.66 -9.26
CA SER A 122 3.58 8.42 -7.81
C SER A 122 4.40 7.19 -7.43
N ALA A 123 4.37 6.13 -8.21
CA ALA A 123 5.21 4.95 -7.95
C ALA A 123 6.70 5.30 -7.96
N ALA A 124 7.14 6.14 -8.92
CA ALA A 124 8.54 6.56 -9.02
C ALA A 124 9.00 7.35 -7.79
N GLN A 125 8.10 8.06 -7.11
CA GLN A 125 8.41 8.80 -5.89
C GLN A 125 8.25 7.94 -4.64
N GLU A 126 7.28 7.06 -4.61
CA GLU A 126 6.94 6.27 -3.41
C GLU A 126 7.91 5.11 -3.19
N ILE A 127 8.36 4.47 -4.27
CA ILE A 127 9.30 3.35 -4.16
C ILE A 127 10.60 3.76 -3.44
N PRO A 128 11.32 4.80 -3.89
CA PRO A 128 12.58 5.17 -3.22
C PRO A 128 12.37 5.79 -1.82
N PHE A 129 11.14 6.18 -1.47
CA PHE A 129 10.86 6.60 -0.11
C PHE A 129 11.07 5.46 0.88
N PHE A 130 10.71 4.24 0.50
CA PHE A 130 10.80 3.08 1.38
C PHE A 130 11.99 2.15 1.10
N PHE A 131 12.44 2.05 -0.16
CA PHE A 131 13.43 1.03 -0.53
C PHE A 131 14.66 1.65 -1.15
N ASN A 132 15.84 1.32 -0.58
CA ASN A 132 17.12 1.55 -1.24
C ASN A 132 17.55 0.30 -1.99
N HIS A 133 18.63 0.38 -2.79
CA HIS A 133 19.06 -0.69 -3.68
C HIS A 133 19.47 -1.98 -2.97
N LEU A 134 19.70 -1.96 -1.65
CA LEU A 134 20.04 -3.14 -0.87
C LEU A 134 18.80 -3.86 -0.32
N GLU A 135 17.64 -3.25 -0.43
CA GLU A 135 16.41 -3.71 0.23
C GLU A 135 15.44 -4.41 -0.73
N PHE A 136 15.76 -4.50 -1.99
CA PHE A 136 14.94 -5.21 -2.96
C PHE A 136 15.81 -5.93 -3.99
N ARG A 137 15.20 -6.95 -4.63
CA ARG A 137 15.85 -7.73 -5.69
C ARG A 137 15.30 -7.31 -7.05
N GLU A 138 16.07 -7.61 -8.09
CA GLU A 138 15.56 -7.54 -9.44
C GLU A 138 14.89 -8.87 -9.79
N ARG A 139 14.01 -8.83 -10.78
CA ARG A 139 13.39 -10.04 -11.29
C ARG A 139 14.45 -10.90 -11.96
N PRO A 140 14.53 -12.20 -11.62
CA PRO A 140 15.48 -13.11 -12.26
C PRO A 140 15.17 -13.32 -13.73
#